data_58a1b4c47e4a2571f1004d4991a420dc
#
_entry.id   58a1b4c47e4a2571f1004d4991a420dc
#
_cell.length_a   1.000
_cell.length_b   1.000
_cell.length_c   1.000
_cell.angle_alpha   90.00
_cell.angle_beta   90.00
_cell.angle_gamma   90.00
#
_symmetry.space_group_name_H-M   'P 1'
#
loop_
_entity.id
_entity.type
_entity.pdbx_description
1 polymer ?
#
loop_
_entity_poly.entity_id
_entity_poly.type
_entity_poly.pdbx_seq_one_letter_code
_entity_poly.pdbx_strand_id
1 'polypeptide(L)'
;SFANRGKYFEEHGDFKVYDYNWAIKTHKIPSDYFEWWGYEDEKLFDFAKDTLTELASKGEPFNLTMLTTDTHFTDGYVCDLCENQYGQQYSNVLACNSRQVASFVEWIQQQDFYEDTVIILSGDHLCMDSSYFKDMPDGYDRRTYVNVINSDKKYTGDARTYTTMDMFPTTLSALGCGIEGDRLGLGTDLFSNTKTLA
;
A
#
# COMPACT_ATOMS: atom_id res chain seq x y z
N SER A 1 -4.60 6.91 -15.80
CA SER A 1 -3.78 6.75 -14.58
C SER A 1 -2.55 7.64 -14.62
N PHE A 2 -2.13 8.18 -13.48
CA PHE A 2 -0.99 9.08 -13.38
C PHE A 2 0.31 8.37 -13.78
N ALA A 3 1.18 9.08 -14.51
CA ALA A 3 2.51 8.61 -14.93
C ALA A 3 2.53 7.25 -15.67
N ASN A 4 1.48 6.94 -16.42
CA ASN A 4 1.33 5.68 -17.17
C ASN A 4 1.35 4.39 -16.31
N ARG A 5 1.17 4.47 -14.99
CA ARG A 5 1.15 3.28 -14.13
C ARG A 5 0.11 2.25 -14.57
N GLY A 6 -1.12 2.67 -14.89
CA GLY A 6 -2.14 1.77 -15.40
C GLY A 6 -1.70 1.02 -16.64
N LYS A 7 -1.16 1.74 -17.64
CA LYS A 7 -0.64 1.14 -18.87
C LYS A 7 0.49 0.13 -18.59
N TYR A 8 1.38 0.44 -17.63
CA TYR A 8 2.43 -0.49 -17.22
C TYR A 8 1.83 -1.82 -16.73
N PHE A 9 0.83 -1.76 -15.84
CA PHE A 9 0.20 -2.97 -15.32
C PHE A 9 -0.59 -3.73 -16.38
N GLU A 10 -1.31 -3.04 -17.26
CA GLU A 10 -2.04 -3.67 -18.39
C GLU A 10 -1.10 -4.40 -19.34
N GLU A 11 0.07 -3.82 -19.65
CA GLU A 11 1.05 -4.40 -20.60
C GLU A 11 1.92 -5.51 -19.98
N HIS A 12 2.03 -5.60 -18.65
CA HIS A 12 2.94 -6.52 -17.96
C HIS A 12 2.25 -7.60 -17.14
N GLY A 13 0.99 -7.87 -17.35
CA GLY A 13 0.31 -8.94 -16.61
C GLY A 13 -1.21 -8.94 -16.71
N ASP A 14 -1.76 -8.30 -17.72
CA ASP A 14 -3.22 -8.22 -17.95
C ASP A 14 -4.02 -7.74 -16.73
N PHE A 15 -3.41 -6.88 -15.91
CA PHE A 15 -4.08 -6.32 -14.72
C PHE A 15 -5.27 -5.46 -15.12
N LYS A 16 -6.36 -5.61 -14.43
CA LYS A 16 -7.48 -4.67 -14.48
C LYS A 16 -7.15 -3.44 -13.66
N VAL A 17 -7.20 -2.27 -14.29
CA VAL A 17 -6.89 -1.00 -13.63
C VAL A 17 -8.19 -0.32 -13.20
N TYR A 18 -8.34 -0.10 -11.90
CA TYR A 18 -9.47 0.58 -11.27
C TYR A 18 -9.04 2.00 -10.87
N ASP A 19 -8.95 2.89 -11.86
CA ASP A 19 -8.60 4.29 -11.66
C ASP A 19 -9.84 5.20 -11.67
N TYR A 20 -9.59 6.51 -11.60
CA TYR A 20 -10.66 7.53 -11.66
C TYR A 20 -11.57 7.36 -12.88
N ASN A 21 -11.00 7.12 -14.06
CA ASN A 21 -11.78 6.95 -15.28
C ASN A 21 -12.65 5.69 -15.23
N TRP A 22 -12.13 4.61 -14.64
CA TRP A 22 -12.92 3.42 -14.37
C TRP A 22 -14.10 3.73 -13.44
N ALA A 23 -13.88 4.46 -12.36
CA ALA A 23 -14.92 4.78 -11.39
C ALA A 23 -16.06 5.62 -12.00
N ILE A 24 -15.72 6.60 -12.85
CA ILE A 24 -16.71 7.36 -13.65
C ILE A 24 -17.45 6.44 -14.62
N LYS A 25 -16.74 5.67 -15.42
CA LYS A 25 -17.31 4.80 -16.46
C LYS A 25 -18.26 3.74 -15.90
N THR A 26 -17.97 3.25 -14.71
CA THR A 26 -18.78 2.24 -14.03
C THR A 26 -19.82 2.83 -13.07
N HIS A 27 -19.98 4.16 -13.06
CA HIS A 27 -20.90 4.88 -12.19
C HIS A 27 -20.69 4.63 -10.69
N LYS A 28 -19.46 4.31 -10.28
CA LYS A 28 -19.09 4.22 -8.87
C LYS A 28 -19.02 5.60 -8.21
N ILE A 29 -18.70 6.63 -9.00
CA ILE A 29 -18.77 8.04 -8.64
C ILE A 29 -19.51 8.85 -9.72
N PRO A 30 -20.11 9.99 -9.39
CA PRO A 30 -20.72 10.90 -10.36
C PRO A 30 -19.70 11.40 -11.41
N SER A 31 -20.17 11.73 -12.61
CA SER A 31 -19.30 12.17 -13.71
C SER A 31 -18.59 13.51 -13.45
N ASP A 32 -19.12 14.32 -12.55
CA ASP A 32 -18.59 15.61 -12.11
C ASP A 32 -17.84 15.52 -10.77
N TYR A 33 -17.71 14.33 -10.21
CA TYR A 33 -16.96 14.09 -8.97
C TYR A 33 -15.47 14.17 -9.24
N PHE A 34 -14.77 14.99 -8.51
CA PHE A 34 -13.31 15.04 -8.53
C PHE A 34 -12.82 15.60 -7.20
N GLU A 35 -12.25 14.71 -6.39
CA GLU A 35 -11.63 15.07 -5.12
C GLU A 35 -10.17 14.68 -5.15
N TRP A 36 -9.32 15.60 -4.66
CA TRP A 36 -7.87 15.42 -4.59
C TRP A 36 -7.25 15.02 -5.94
N TRP A 37 -6.89 13.76 -6.12
CA TRP A 37 -6.31 13.20 -7.35
C TRP A 37 -7.31 12.35 -8.17
N GLY A 38 -8.58 12.52 -7.89
CA GLY A 38 -9.68 11.83 -8.56
C GLY A 38 -10.77 11.40 -7.58
N TYR A 39 -10.45 10.56 -6.64
CA TYR A 39 -11.26 10.23 -5.47
C TYR A 39 -10.34 9.88 -4.28
N GLU A 40 -10.84 10.15 -3.09
CA GLU A 40 -10.15 9.99 -1.80
C GLU A 40 -10.02 8.52 -1.38
N ASP A 41 -9.15 8.27 -0.41
CA ASP A 41 -8.83 6.92 0.08
C ASP A 41 -10.03 6.20 0.70
N GLU A 42 -11.00 6.91 1.29
CA GLU A 42 -12.25 6.33 1.78
C GLU A 42 -12.95 5.53 0.69
N LYS A 43 -13.15 6.12 -0.49
CA LYS A 43 -13.74 5.44 -1.65
C LYS A 43 -12.85 4.33 -2.20
N LEU A 44 -11.54 4.55 -2.19
CA LEU A 44 -10.59 3.51 -2.60
C LEU A 44 -10.77 2.25 -1.77
N PHE A 45 -10.87 2.36 -0.44
CA PHE A 45 -11.08 1.22 0.44
C PHE A 45 -12.43 0.55 0.23
N ASP A 46 -13.49 1.30 0.00
CA ASP A 46 -14.81 0.72 -0.29
C ASP A 46 -14.83 -0.03 -1.62
N PHE A 47 -14.24 0.53 -2.67
CA PHE A 47 -14.11 -0.17 -3.96
C PHE A 47 -13.22 -1.41 -3.84
N ALA A 48 -12.18 -1.37 -2.99
CA ALA A 48 -11.34 -2.51 -2.73
C ALA A 48 -12.07 -3.63 -2.00
N LYS A 49 -12.95 -3.32 -1.03
CA LYS A 49 -13.78 -4.33 -0.35
C LYS A 49 -14.72 -5.03 -1.35
N ASP A 50 -15.39 -4.26 -2.20
CA ASP A 50 -16.25 -4.80 -3.26
C ASP A 50 -15.44 -5.72 -4.19
N THR A 51 -14.27 -5.25 -4.63
CA THR A 51 -13.39 -5.99 -5.54
C THR A 51 -12.87 -7.28 -4.92
N LEU A 52 -12.42 -7.24 -3.65
CA LEU A 52 -11.95 -8.44 -2.94
C LEU A 52 -13.07 -9.46 -2.76
N THR A 53 -14.28 -9.01 -2.43
CA THR A 53 -15.45 -9.87 -2.32
C THR A 53 -15.76 -10.56 -3.66
N GLU A 54 -15.70 -9.81 -4.78
CA GLU A 54 -15.87 -10.38 -6.13
C GLU A 54 -14.78 -11.38 -6.47
N LEU A 55 -13.50 -11.04 -6.22
CA LEU A 55 -12.36 -11.91 -6.53
C LEU A 55 -12.42 -13.21 -5.72
N ALA A 56 -12.65 -13.12 -4.43
CA ALA A 56 -12.74 -14.28 -3.53
C ALA A 56 -13.89 -15.22 -3.92
N SER A 57 -15.03 -14.67 -4.41
CA SER A 57 -16.17 -15.48 -4.84
C SER A 57 -15.87 -16.41 -6.02
N LYS A 58 -14.79 -16.18 -6.77
CA LYS A 58 -14.38 -17.00 -7.92
C LYS A 58 -13.63 -18.26 -7.51
N GLY A 59 -13.13 -18.32 -6.28
CA GLY A 59 -12.34 -19.48 -5.78
C GLY A 59 -10.99 -19.64 -6.50
N GLU A 60 -10.48 -18.60 -7.12
CA GLU A 60 -9.20 -18.57 -7.83
C GLU A 60 -8.19 -17.69 -7.09
N PRO A 61 -6.88 -17.96 -7.18
CA PRO A 61 -5.87 -17.06 -6.65
C PRO A 61 -5.99 -15.66 -7.26
N PHE A 62 -5.82 -14.63 -6.43
CA PHE A 62 -5.89 -13.23 -6.88
C PHE A 62 -4.76 -12.39 -6.31
N ASN A 63 -4.49 -11.27 -6.96
CA ASN A 63 -3.66 -10.19 -6.46
C ASN A 63 -4.43 -8.88 -6.57
N LEU A 64 -4.50 -8.13 -5.48
CA LEU A 64 -5.00 -6.76 -5.46
C LEU A 64 -3.89 -5.83 -4.97
N THR A 65 -3.49 -4.89 -5.82
CA THR A 65 -2.53 -3.84 -5.47
C THR A 65 -3.26 -2.51 -5.37
N MET A 66 -3.09 -1.82 -4.26
CA MET A 66 -3.72 -0.52 -3.99
C MET A 66 -2.67 0.55 -3.78
N LEU A 67 -2.98 1.78 -4.17
CA LEU A 67 -2.17 2.95 -3.88
C LEU A 67 -3.05 4.02 -3.25
N THR A 68 -2.82 4.30 -1.96
CA THR A 68 -3.46 5.39 -1.24
C THR A 68 -2.85 6.74 -1.64
N THR A 69 -3.64 7.80 -1.66
CA THR A 69 -3.21 9.12 -2.13
C THR A 69 -3.47 10.27 -1.18
N ASP A 70 -4.33 10.10 -0.17
CA ASP A 70 -4.67 11.19 0.74
C ASP A 70 -3.47 11.73 1.51
N THR A 71 -2.44 10.91 1.75
CA THR A 71 -1.20 11.32 2.39
C THR A 71 -0.18 11.94 1.46
N HIS A 72 -0.50 12.17 0.17
CA HIS A 72 0.42 12.83 -0.75
C HIS A 72 0.66 14.30 -0.33
N PHE A 73 1.91 14.77 -0.45
CA PHE A 73 2.25 16.17 -0.14
C PHE A 73 1.65 17.14 -1.20
N THR A 74 1.35 18.41 -0.89
CA THR A 74 1.57 19.11 0.38
C THR A 74 0.36 18.95 1.28
N ASP A 75 0.58 18.76 2.59
CA ASP A 75 -0.43 18.72 3.66
C ASP A 75 -1.49 17.62 3.56
N GLY A 76 -1.50 16.83 2.47
CA GLY A 76 -2.48 15.79 2.24
C GLY A 76 -3.92 16.26 2.07
N TYR A 77 -4.83 15.32 1.87
CA TYR A 77 -6.27 15.57 1.72
C TYR A 77 -7.03 15.22 3.01
N VAL A 78 -7.85 16.16 3.48
CA VAL A 78 -8.72 15.97 4.65
C VAL A 78 -10.06 15.45 4.16
N CYS A 79 -10.31 14.15 4.29
CA CYS A 79 -11.61 13.55 4.00
C CYS A 79 -12.58 13.68 5.20
N ASP A 80 -13.83 13.29 5.02
CA ASP A 80 -14.86 13.37 6.07
C ASP A 80 -14.57 12.52 7.31
N LEU A 81 -13.72 11.49 7.18
CA LEU A 81 -13.29 10.63 8.30
C LEU A 81 -12.15 11.23 9.12
N CYS A 82 -11.54 12.33 8.67
CA CYS A 82 -10.41 12.92 9.35
C CYS A 82 -10.83 13.71 10.59
N GLU A 83 -10.31 13.32 11.74
CA GLU A 83 -10.47 14.06 12.99
C GLU A 83 -9.41 15.18 13.10
N ASN A 84 -9.76 16.30 13.72
CA ASN A 84 -8.86 17.41 13.96
C ASN A 84 -8.20 17.27 15.36
N GLN A 85 -7.30 16.29 15.51
CA GLN A 85 -6.62 15.97 16.78
C GLN A 85 -5.30 16.71 16.97
N TYR A 86 -4.67 17.11 15.86
CA TYR A 86 -3.33 17.71 15.85
C TYR A 86 -3.38 19.14 15.28
N GLY A 87 -2.46 19.98 15.72
CA GLY A 87 -2.37 21.36 15.23
C GLY A 87 -1.93 21.51 13.78
N GLN A 88 -1.41 20.45 13.16
CA GLN A 88 -0.99 20.43 11.76
C GLN A 88 -1.92 19.52 10.94
N GLN A 89 -2.40 20.02 9.81
CA GLN A 89 -3.29 19.27 8.91
C GLN A 89 -2.68 17.92 8.51
N TYR A 90 -1.43 17.91 8.10
CA TYR A 90 -0.78 16.69 7.62
C TYR A 90 -0.73 15.59 8.70
N SER A 91 -0.54 15.97 9.98
CA SER A 91 -0.63 15.01 11.10
C SER A 91 -2.02 14.39 11.23
N ASN A 92 -3.08 15.18 11.01
CA ASN A 92 -4.46 14.68 11.04
C ASN A 92 -4.72 13.73 9.86
N VAL A 93 -4.23 14.05 8.67
CA VAL A 93 -4.34 13.19 7.47
C VAL A 93 -3.59 11.88 7.65
N LEU A 94 -2.36 11.90 8.16
CA LEU A 94 -1.58 10.69 8.46
C LEU A 94 -2.27 9.80 9.48
N ALA A 95 -2.82 10.38 10.56
CA ALA A 95 -3.58 9.65 11.56
C ALA A 95 -4.88 9.06 10.98
N CYS A 96 -5.57 9.82 10.13
CA CYS A 96 -6.77 9.39 9.43
C CYS A 96 -6.49 8.19 8.51
N ASN A 97 -5.49 8.31 7.63
CA ASN A 97 -5.08 7.23 6.73
C ASN A 97 -4.67 5.97 7.52
N SER A 98 -3.91 6.13 8.60
CA SER A 98 -3.53 5.01 9.47
C SER A 98 -4.74 4.27 10.04
N ARG A 99 -5.79 4.99 10.47
CA ARG A 99 -7.04 4.36 10.94
C ARG A 99 -7.79 3.65 9.79
N GLN A 100 -7.86 4.25 8.61
CA GLN A 100 -8.51 3.65 7.45
C GLN A 100 -7.80 2.36 7.02
N VAL A 101 -6.47 2.37 6.96
CA VAL A 101 -5.66 1.17 6.67
C VAL A 101 -5.89 0.08 7.71
N ALA A 102 -5.86 0.44 9.01
CA ALA A 102 -6.11 -0.52 10.09
C ALA A 102 -7.51 -1.14 9.98
N SER A 103 -8.55 -0.32 9.77
CA SER A 103 -9.93 -0.79 9.60
C SER A 103 -10.10 -1.68 8.37
N PHE A 104 -9.38 -1.39 7.28
CA PHE A 104 -9.40 -2.23 6.09
C PHE A 104 -8.73 -3.59 6.34
N VAL A 105 -7.58 -3.60 7.03
CA VAL A 105 -6.92 -4.86 7.43
C VAL A 105 -7.82 -5.67 8.37
N GLU A 106 -8.42 -5.05 9.37
CA GLU A 106 -9.36 -5.70 10.28
C GLU A 106 -10.56 -6.29 9.53
N TRP A 107 -11.09 -5.58 8.52
CA TRP A 107 -12.15 -6.09 7.67
C TRP A 107 -11.70 -7.34 6.88
N ILE A 108 -10.49 -7.33 6.29
CA ILE A 108 -9.94 -8.50 5.59
C ILE A 108 -9.81 -9.69 6.56
N GLN A 109 -9.34 -9.45 7.78
CA GLN A 109 -9.16 -10.48 8.79
C GLN A 109 -10.46 -11.18 9.21
N GLN A 110 -11.61 -10.59 8.93
CA GLN A 110 -12.92 -11.15 9.21
C GLN A 110 -13.52 -11.92 8.02
N GLN A 111 -12.82 -11.98 6.88
CA GLN A 111 -13.31 -12.65 5.68
C GLN A 111 -12.85 -14.11 5.63
N ASP A 112 -13.66 -14.97 5.04
CA ASP A 112 -13.36 -16.41 4.88
C ASP A 112 -12.06 -16.66 4.07
N PHE A 113 -11.69 -15.74 3.19
CA PHE A 113 -10.47 -15.83 2.38
C PHE A 113 -9.19 -15.39 3.12
N TYR A 114 -9.28 -14.89 4.35
CA TYR A 114 -8.12 -14.35 5.07
C TYR A 114 -7.04 -15.41 5.35
N GLU A 115 -7.43 -16.64 5.67
CA GLU A 115 -6.47 -17.70 6.00
C GLU A 115 -5.46 -17.96 4.87
N ASP A 116 -5.88 -17.77 3.61
CA ASP A 116 -5.07 -17.96 2.41
C ASP A 116 -4.55 -16.62 1.82
N THR A 117 -4.63 -15.53 2.56
CA THR A 117 -4.28 -14.19 2.07
C THR A 117 -3.11 -13.58 2.83
N VAL A 118 -2.05 -13.22 2.12
CA VAL A 118 -0.95 -12.41 2.66
C VAL A 118 -1.23 -10.94 2.37
N ILE A 119 -1.12 -10.09 3.39
CA ILE A 119 -1.26 -8.63 3.25
C ILE A 119 0.11 -7.99 3.40
N ILE A 120 0.48 -7.12 2.45
CA ILE A 120 1.72 -6.38 2.48
C ILE A 120 1.41 -4.89 2.49
N LEU A 121 1.87 -4.21 3.52
CA LEU A 121 1.81 -2.76 3.66
C LEU A 121 3.22 -2.21 3.40
N SER A 122 3.36 -1.27 2.48
CA SER A 122 4.65 -0.66 2.17
C SER A 122 4.47 0.81 1.82
N GLY A 123 5.21 1.69 2.49
CA GLY A 123 5.39 3.05 2.00
C GLY A 123 6.26 3.03 0.74
N ASP A 124 5.87 3.80 -0.27
CA ASP A 124 6.53 3.85 -1.57
C ASP A 124 7.86 4.64 -1.52
N HIS A 125 7.89 5.73 -0.76
CA HIS A 125 9.08 6.56 -0.52
C HIS A 125 8.89 7.44 0.72
N LEU A 126 9.96 8.13 1.12
CA LEU A 126 9.87 9.14 2.19
C LEU A 126 9.01 10.33 1.74
N CYS A 127 8.21 10.86 2.65
CA CYS A 127 7.45 12.08 2.39
C CYS A 127 8.37 13.23 1.96
N MET A 128 7.98 13.92 0.89
CA MET A 128 8.74 15.04 0.30
C MET A 128 8.39 16.40 0.92
N ASP A 129 7.45 16.48 1.85
CA ASP A 129 7.10 17.73 2.52
C ASP A 129 8.17 18.15 3.53
N SER A 130 9.15 18.91 3.05
CA SER A 130 10.24 19.42 3.89
C SER A 130 9.76 20.39 4.97
N SER A 131 8.63 21.06 4.76
CA SER A 131 8.07 22.01 5.72
C SER A 131 7.51 21.31 6.95
N TYR A 132 6.91 20.16 6.77
CA TYR A 132 6.40 19.32 7.84
C TYR A 132 7.51 18.78 8.76
N PHE A 133 8.68 18.50 8.17
CA PHE A 133 9.81 17.89 8.90
C PHE A 133 10.86 18.91 9.38
N LYS A 134 10.62 20.22 9.23
CA LYS A 134 11.61 21.27 9.54
C LYS A 134 12.09 21.28 11.02
N ASP A 135 11.24 20.83 11.92
CA ASP A 135 11.51 20.82 13.36
C ASP A 135 11.95 19.43 13.86
N MET A 136 12.29 18.51 12.97
CA MET A 136 12.81 17.21 13.37
C MET A 136 14.22 17.32 13.96
N PRO A 137 14.53 16.51 14.98
CA PRO A 137 15.87 16.49 15.56
C PRO A 137 16.94 16.17 14.51
N ASP A 138 18.11 16.80 14.63
CA ASP A 138 19.26 16.49 13.81
C ASP A 138 19.63 15.00 13.93
N GLY A 139 19.90 14.37 12.79
CA GLY A 139 20.28 12.95 12.73
C GLY A 139 19.09 11.96 12.85
N TYR A 140 17.86 12.43 12.88
CA TYR A 140 16.70 11.53 12.82
C TYR A 140 16.64 10.80 11.48
N ASP A 141 16.74 9.47 11.53
CA ASP A 141 16.69 8.60 10.34
C ASP A 141 15.23 8.29 9.98
N ARG A 142 14.70 9.01 8.99
CA ARG A 142 13.33 8.77 8.50
C ARG A 142 13.28 7.47 7.69
N ARG A 143 12.21 6.71 7.87
CA ARG A 143 12.01 5.42 7.21
C ARG A 143 10.60 5.30 6.67
N THR A 144 10.41 4.48 5.65
CA THR A 144 9.09 4.04 5.21
C THR A 144 8.57 2.93 6.13
N TYR A 145 7.26 2.86 6.27
CA TYR A 145 6.60 1.77 6.98
C TYR A 145 6.53 0.55 6.09
N VAL A 146 6.85 -0.61 6.63
CA VAL A 146 6.68 -1.90 5.96
C VAL A 146 6.16 -2.92 6.97
N ASN A 147 5.14 -3.67 6.58
CA ASN A 147 4.63 -4.78 7.35
C ASN A 147 4.13 -5.90 6.43
N VAL A 148 4.35 -7.15 6.82
CA VAL A 148 3.84 -8.35 6.16
C VAL A 148 2.98 -9.11 7.17
N ILE A 149 1.71 -9.28 6.85
CA ILE A 149 0.70 -9.86 7.72
C ILE A 149 0.25 -11.19 7.11
N ASN A 150 0.04 -12.20 7.97
CA ASN A 150 -0.43 -13.53 7.62
C ASN A 150 0.50 -14.31 6.68
N SER A 151 1.81 -14.13 6.82
CA SER A 151 2.79 -14.98 6.15
C SER A 151 3.34 -16.03 7.13
N ASP A 152 3.58 -17.24 6.64
CA ASP A 152 4.28 -18.29 7.40
C ASP A 152 5.77 -17.98 7.59
N LYS A 153 6.30 -17.05 6.81
CA LYS A 153 7.69 -16.62 6.88
C LYS A 153 7.91 -15.65 8.04
N LYS A 154 8.99 -15.85 8.77
CA LYS A 154 9.40 -14.94 9.86
C LYS A 154 10.89 -14.69 9.76
N TYR A 155 11.26 -13.42 9.83
CA TYR A 155 12.66 -13.04 10.01
C TYR A 155 12.97 -13.00 11.51
N THR A 156 14.03 -13.70 11.89
CA THR A 156 14.48 -13.80 13.30
C THR A 156 15.89 -13.24 13.53
N GLY A 157 16.47 -12.63 12.52
CA GLY A 157 17.80 -12.01 12.59
C GLY A 157 17.78 -10.59 13.15
N ASP A 158 18.95 -9.95 13.12
CA ASP A 158 19.11 -8.56 13.54
C ASP A 158 18.44 -7.56 12.59
N ALA A 159 18.11 -6.37 13.10
CA ALA A 159 17.61 -5.28 12.28
C ALA A 159 18.62 -4.94 11.16
N ARG A 160 18.10 -4.75 9.94
CA ARG A 160 18.92 -4.46 8.77
C ARG A 160 18.32 -3.35 7.91
N THR A 161 19.18 -2.67 7.16
CA THR A 161 18.78 -1.70 6.16
C THR A 161 18.32 -2.42 4.89
N TYR A 162 17.29 -1.90 4.24
CA TYR A 162 16.75 -2.42 2.98
C TYR A 162 16.08 -1.30 2.18
N THR A 163 15.78 -1.58 0.94
CA THR A 163 15.12 -0.66 -0.01
C THR A 163 13.81 -1.22 -0.53
N THR A 164 13.06 -0.42 -1.26
CA THR A 164 11.84 -0.87 -1.94
C THR A 164 12.10 -1.98 -2.97
N MET A 165 13.32 -2.12 -3.48
CA MET A 165 13.70 -3.23 -4.39
C MET A 165 13.61 -4.60 -3.71
N ASP A 166 13.82 -4.65 -2.39
CA ASP A 166 13.76 -5.88 -1.60
C ASP A 166 12.31 -6.36 -1.40
N MET A 167 11.33 -5.50 -1.64
CA MET A 167 9.91 -5.85 -1.44
C MET A 167 9.40 -6.90 -2.43
N PHE A 168 9.88 -6.91 -3.68
CA PHE A 168 9.43 -7.89 -4.68
C PHE A 168 9.82 -9.33 -4.31
N PRO A 169 11.11 -9.68 -4.10
CA PRO A 169 11.47 -11.02 -3.64
C PRO A 169 10.84 -11.36 -2.28
N THR A 170 10.72 -10.41 -1.37
CA THR A 170 10.08 -10.62 -0.06
C THR A 170 8.59 -10.96 -0.22
N THR A 171 7.89 -10.30 -1.14
CA THR A 171 6.48 -10.61 -1.45
C THR A 171 6.33 -12.04 -1.97
N LEU A 172 7.17 -12.46 -2.91
CA LEU A 172 7.15 -13.82 -3.44
C LEU A 172 7.46 -14.85 -2.36
N SER A 173 8.44 -14.58 -1.51
CA SER A 173 8.78 -15.45 -0.38
C SER A 173 7.62 -15.52 0.63
N ALA A 174 6.95 -14.41 0.93
CA ALA A 174 5.78 -14.36 1.80
C ALA A 174 4.63 -15.25 1.28
N LEU A 175 4.52 -15.38 -0.04
CA LEU A 175 3.55 -16.24 -0.73
C LEU A 175 4.03 -17.71 -0.84
N GLY A 176 5.15 -18.07 -0.24
CA GLY A 176 5.69 -19.44 -0.24
C GLY A 176 6.55 -19.78 -1.45
N CYS A 177 6.86 -18.83 -2.34
CA CYS A 177 7.76 -19.07 -3.46
C CYS A 177 9.21 -19.23 -2.98
N GLY A 178 9.89 -20.27 -3.44
CA GLY A 178 11.34 -20.42 -3.23
C GLY A 178 12.12 -19.52 -4.18
N ILE A 179 13.12 -18.81 -3.65
CA ILE A 179 14.00 -17.92 -4.43
C ILE A 179 15.41 -18.44 -4.33
N GLU A 180 15.97 -18.91 -5.45
CA GLU A 180 17.34 -19.40 -5.50
C GLU A 180 18.34 -18.27 -5.19
N GLY A 181 19.18 -18.46 -4.19
CA GLY A 181 20.16 -17.47 -3.74
C GLY A 181 19.54 -16.26 -3.03
N ASP A 182 18.25 -16.32 -2.65
CA ASP A 182 17.52 -15.29 -1.89
C ASP A 182 17.46 -13.91 -2.57
N ARG A 183 17.68 -13.82 -3.89
CA ARG A 183 17.70 -12.56 -4.63
C ARG A 183 16.96 -12.62 -5.95
N LEU A 184 16.29 -11.52 -6.29
CA LEU A 184 15.76 -11.27 -7.63
C LEU A 184 16.15 -9.86 -8.08
N GLY A 185 16.93 -9.79 -9.15
CA GLY A 185 17.51 -8.52 -9.60
C GLY A 185 18.39 -7.89 -8.50
N LEU A 186 18.05 -6.68 -8.09
CA LEU A 186 18.72 -5.96 -7.02
C LEU A 186 18.09 -6.17 -5.64
N GLY A 187 16.96 -6.87 -5.56
CA GLY A 187 16.26 -7.10 -4.31
C GLY A 187 16.66 -8.39 -3.63
N THR A 188 16.68 -8.39 -2.30
CA THR A 188 16.96 -9.53 -1.44
C THR A 188 15.69 -9.90 -0.68
N ASP A 189 15.39 -11.20 -0.57
CA ASP A 189 14.31 -11.69 0.30
C ASP A 189 14.60 -11.32 1.77
N LEU A 190 13.74 -10.49 2.33
CA LEU A 190 13.90 -10.00 3.71
C LEU A 190 13.63 -11.06 4.78
N PHE A 191 13.07 -12.20 4.43
CA PHE A 191 12.95 -13.34 5.33
C PHE A 191 14.21 -14.21 5.37
N SER A 192 15.13 -14.04 4.42
CA SER A 192 16.41 -14.75 4.38
C SER A 192 17.46 -14.09 5.30
N ASN A 193 18.57 -14.79 5.53
CA ASN A 193 19.74 -14.23 6.21
C ASN A 193 20.75 -13.58 5.25
N THR A 194 20.43 -13.55 3.95
CA THR A 194 21.30 -12.97 2.93
C THR A 194 21.31 -11.44 3.09
N LYS A 195 22.51 -10.84 3.11
CA LYS A 195 22.68 -9.38 3.22
C LYS A 195 21.95 -8.66 2.09
N THR A 196 21.24 -7.58 2.42
CA THR A 196 20.72 -6.64 1.42
C THR A 196 21.87 -5.92 0.70
N LEU A 197 21.54 -5.29 -0.43
CA LEU A 197 22.49 -4.43 -1.17
C LEU A 197 22.43 -2.96 -0.71
N ALA A 198 21.56 -2.65 0.27
CA ALA A 198 21.42 -1.33 0.87
C ALA A 198 22.55 -1.01 1.84
#